data_e62811b303bcb23856f41791726ccdb0
#
_entry.id   e62811b303bcb23856f41791726ccdb0
#
_cell.length_a   1.000
_cell.length_b   1.000
_cell.length_c   1.000
_cell.angle_alpha   90.00
_cell.angle_beta   90.00
_cell.angle_gamma   90.00
#
_symmetry.space_group_name_H-M   'P 1'
#
loop_
_entity.id
_entity.type
_entity.pdbx_description
1 polymer ?
#
loop_
_entity_poly.entity_id
_entity_poly.type
_entity_poly.pdbx_seq_one_letter_code
_entity_poly.pdbx_strand_id
1 'polypeptide(L)'
;FNNEIAATTASYNEKYLNKETGRYSNNTVTANILPLWFGMVPADMEDKVFANIIDKTEKDFGGHVSTGVVGIQQLMRTLTERGRGDLALRLATIDSYPSWGYMYRNGATTIWELWNGNTADPSMNSGNHVMLLGDLILWEYEYLGGIRALEPGYSKIQLKPYPIKGLEYVNCSYKSVSGLIESRWKVSGNQFEWNIVIPANTTAEVWLPTSNGYEKQTFGSGKHHLTSNIN
;
A
#
# COMPACT_ATOMS: atom_id res chain seq x y z
N PHE A 1 -2.71 28.17 -5.31
CA PHE A 1 -2.55 26.71 -5.21
C PHE A 1 -3.90 26.00 -5.38
N ASN A 2 -4.89 26.17 -4.50
CA ASN A 2 -6.17 25.42 -4.56
C ASN A 2 -6.93 25.66 -5.88
N ASN A 3 -6.97 26.89 -6.38
CA ASN A 3 -7.63 27.20 -7.65
C ASN A 3 -6.90 26.55 -8.86
N GLU A 4 -5.59 26.46 -8.82
CA GLU A 4 -4.79 25.79 -9.86
C GLU A 4 -5.01 24.28 -9.84
N ILE A 5 -5.08 23.66 -8.64
CA ILE A 5 -5.39 22.23 -8.50
C ILE A 5 -6.77 21.94 -9.09
N ALA A 6 -7.79 22.73 -8.74
CA ALA A 6 -9.14 22.55 -9.25
C ALA A 6 -9.21 22.69 -10.79
N ALA A 7 -8.57 23.73 -11.35
CA ALA A 7 -8.53 23.96 -12.79
C ALA A 7 -7.79 22.83 -13.52
N THR A 8 -6.65 22.41 -13.00
CA THR A 8 -5.87 21.28 -13.54
C THR A 8 -6.66 19.98 -13.50
N THR A 9 -7.32 19.69 -12.38
CA THR A 9 -8.19 18.50 -12.23
C THR A 9 -9.32 18.49 -13.24
N ALA A 10 -10.01 19.64 -13.41
CA ALA A 10 -11.10 19.76 -14.37
C ALA A 10 -10.63 19.51 -15.80
N SER A 11 -9.55 20.17 -16.20
CA SER A 11 -8.96 20.04 -17.54
C SER A 11 -8.42 18.62 -17.80
N TYR A 12 -7.82 17.98 -16.79
CA TYR A 12 -7.35 16.60 -16.88
C TYR A 12 -8.50 15.62 -17.09
N ASN A 13 -9.59 15.76 -16.33
CA ASN A 13 -10.77 14.91 -16.46
C ASN A 13 -11.48 15.13 -17.80
N GLU A 14 -11.61 16.38 -18.25
CA GLU A 14 -12.18 16.69 -19.56
C GLU A 14 -11.41 16.00 -20.69
N LYS A 15 -10.09 16.00 -20.60
CA LYS A 15 -9.22 15.47 -21.65
C LYS A 15 -9.07 13.96 -21.61
N TYR A 16 -9.02 13.35 -20.43
CA TYR A 16 -8.57 11.96 -20.27
C TYR A 16 -9.59 11.00 -19.68
N LEU A 17 -10.65 11.47 -19.00
CA LEU A 17 -11.66 10.61 -18.42
C LEU A 17 -12.77 10.28 -19.41
N ASN A 18 -12.93 9.02 -19.72
CA ASN A 18 -14.13 8.53 -20.39
C ASN A 18 -15.22 8.29 -19.33
N LYS A 19 -16.25 9.15 -19.28
CA LYS A 19 -17.32 9.11 -18.28
C LYS A 19 -18.22 7.87 -18.40
N GLU A 20 -18.36 7.30 -19.60
CA GLU A 20 -19.16 6.10 -19.79
C GLU A 20 -18.49 4.88 -19.19
N THR A 21 -17.18 4.73 -19.36
CA THR A 21 -16.43 3.55 -18.94
C THR A 21 -15.66 3.73 -17.63
N GLY A 22 -15.46 4.96 -17.15
CA GLY A 22 -14.59 5.27 -16.00
C GLY A 22 -13.11 5.03 -16.28
N ARG A 23 -12.69 5.03 -17.54
CA ARG A 23 -11.32 4.77 -17.94
C ARG A 23 -10.56 6.06 -18.23
N TYR A 24 -9.34 6.12 -17.76
CA TYR A 24 -8.43 7.22 -18.08
C TYR A 24 -7.51 6.86 -19.23
N SER A 25 -7.38 7.78 -20.19
CA SER A 25 -6.44 7.70 -21.29
C SER A 25 -6.45 6.31 -21.99
N ASN A 26 -5.31 5.62 -22.03
CA ASN A 26 -5.13 4.31 -22.62
C ASN A 26 -5.54 3.13 -21.71
N ASN A 27 -6.20 3.43 -20.59
CA ASN A 27 -6.69 2.44 -19.63
C ASN A 27 -5.60 1.51 -19.04
N THR A 28 -4.36 1.96 -18.90
CA THR A 28 -3.39 1.21 -18.10
C THR A 28 -3.73 1.31 -16.61
N VAL A 29 -3.23 0.37 -15.78
CA VAL A 29 -3.39 0.48 -14.33
C VAL A 29 -2.82 1.80 -13.82
N THR A 30 -1.64 2.22 -14.30
CA THR A 30 -1.04 3.52 -13.93
C THR A 30 -1.92 4.70 -14.31
N ALA A 31 -2.52 4.70 -15.51
CA ALA A 31 -3.39 5.79 -15.97
C ALA A 31 -4.65 5.95 -15.10
N ASN A 32 -5.17 4.86 -14.55
CA ASN A 32 -6.35 4.89 -13.68
C ASN A 32 -5.98 5.14 -12.21
N ILE A 33 -4.85 4.58 -11.72
CA ILE A 33 -4.51 4.66 -10.31
C ILE A 33 -4.06 6.05 -9.87
N LEU A 34 -3.30 6.75 -10.70
CA LEU A 34 -2.78 8.08 -10.34
C LEU A 34 -3.88 9.10 -10.08
N PRO A 35 -4.86 9.33 -10.99
CA PRO A 35 -5.93 10.28 -10.71
C PRO A 35 -6.79 9.84 -9.51
N LEU A 36 -6.97 8.53 -9.29
CA LEU A 36 -7.70 8.02 -8.12
C LEU A 36 -6.95 8.32 -6.82
N TRP A 37 -5.66 8.05 -6.78
CA TRP A 37 -4.80 8.31 -5.63
C TRP A 37 -4.71 9.80 -5.26
N PHE A 38 -4.61 10.67 -6.27
CA PHE A 38 -4.52 12.12 -6.06
C PHE A 38 -5.86 12.81 -5.86
N GLY A 39 -6.97 12.07 -5.74
CA GLY A 39 -8.30 12.64 -5.52
C GLY A 39 -8.81 13.49 -6.68
N MET A 40 -8.37 13.19 -7.90
CA MET A 40 -8.78 13.92 -9.11
C MET A 40 -10.05 13.31 -9.75
N VAL A 41 -10.40 12.09 -9.40
CA VAL A 41 -11.58 11.40 -9.94
C VAL A 41 -12.85 12.01 -9.36
N PRO A 42 -13.89 12.31 -10.17
CA PRO A 42 -15.20 12.70 -9.65
C PRO A 42 -15.74 11.63 -8.70
N ALA A 43 -16.34 12.06 -7.57
CA ALA A 43 -16.76 11.16 -6.48
C ALA A 43 -17.71 10.04 -6.95
N ASP A 44 -18.61 10.36 -7.88
CA ASP A 44 -19.56 9.41 -8.51
C ASP A 44 -18.91 8.40 -9.47
N MET A 45 -17.62 8.58 -9.78
CA MET A 45 -16.86 7.73 -10.71
C MET A 45 -15.77 6.90 -10.02
N GLU A 46 -15.46 7.15 -8.76
CA GLU A 46 -14.34 6.50 -8.06
C GLU A 46 -14.44 4.98 -8.06
N ASP A 47 -15.61 4.43 -7.73
CA ASP A 47 -15.82 2.98 -7.70
C ASP A 47 -15.65 2.36 -9.10
N LYS A 48 -16.08 3.07 -10.12
CA LYS A 48 -15.96 2.60 -11.51
C LYS A 48 -14.51 2.61 -11.99
N VAL A 49 -13.75 3.64 -11.65
CA VAL A 49 -12.32 3.72 -11.92
C VAL A 49 -11.56 2.62 -11.15
N PHE A 50 -11.91 2.42 -9.88
CA PHE A 50 -11.30 1.36 -9.08
C PHE A 50 -11.61 -0.03 -9.63
N ALA A 51 -12.85 -0.30 -10.04
CA ALA A 51 -13.22 -1.55 -10.70
C ALA A 51 -12.40 -1.82 -11.97
N ASN A 52 -12.11 -0.79 -12.78
CA ASN A 52 -11.23 -0.93 -13.95
C ASN A 52 -9.78 -1.34 -13.57
N ILE A 53 -9.28 -0.83 -12.43
CA ILE A 53 -7.94 -1.21 -11.93
C ILE A 53 -7.93 -2.69 -11.53
N ILE A 54 -8.96 -3.14 -10.80
CA ILE A 54 -9.10 -4.53 -10.37
C ILE A 54 -9.21 -5.45 -11.60
N ASP A 55 -10.15 -5.15 -12.49
CA ASP A 55 -10.38 -5.94 -13.70
C ASP A 55 -9.13 -6.09 -14.57
N LYS A 56 -8.40 -5.00 -14.74
CA LYS A 56 -7.13 -5.05 -15.46
C LYS A 56 -6.10 -5.92 -14.75
N THR A 57 -5.92 -5.73 -13.46
CA THR A 57 -4.93 -6.49 -12.69
C THR A 57 -5.26 -7.98 -12.66
N GLU A 58 -6.53 -8.35 -12.43
CA GLU A 58 -6.93 -9.75 -12.32
C GLU A 58 -7.13 -10.45 -13.66
N LYS A 59 -7.81 -9.79 -14.62
CA LYS A 59 -8.23 -10.44 -15.88
C LYS A 59 -7.17 -10.27 -16.96
N ASP A 60 -6.68 -9.04 -17.19
CA ASP A 60 -5.73 -8.78 -18.28
C ASP A 60 -4.31 -9.25 -17.94
N PHE A 61 -3.92 -9.11 -16.66
CA PHE A 61 -2.58 -9.45 -16.19
C PHE A 61 -2.54 -10.67 -15.26
N GLY A 62 -3.64 -11.40 -15.09
CA GLY A 62 -3.68 -12.66 -14.35
C GLY A 62 -3.31 -12.52 -12.86
N GLY A 63 -3.51 -11.35 -12.27
CA GLY A 63 -3.12 -11.05 -10.89
C GLY A 63 -1.63 -10.80 -10.70
N HIS A 64 -0.94 -10.33 -11.75
CA HIS A 64 0.44 -9.88 -11.68
C HIS A 64 0.54 -8.35 -11.70
N VAL A 65 1.71 -7.85 -11.35
CA VAL A 65 2.01 -6.42 -11.45
C VAL A 65 2.01 -5.99 -12.91
N SER A 66 1.28 -4.92 -13.22
CA SER A 66 1.22 -4.35 -14.56
C SER A 66 1.62 -2.87 -14.59
N THR A 67 2.13 -2.37 -13.46
CA THR A 67 2.67 -1.02 -13.33
C THR A 67 4.19 -1.06 -13.34
N GLY A 68 4.80 -0.02 -13.87
CA GLY A 68 6.21 0.27 -13.63
C GLY A 68 6.40 1.13 -12.38
N VAL A 69 7.58 1.72 -12.26
CA VAL A 69 8.04 2.54 -11.13
C VAL A 69 7.09 3.68 -10.74
N VAL A 70 6.35 4.25 -11.69
CA VAL A 70 5.47 5.40 -11.43
C VAL A 70 4.15 5.02 -10.74
N GLY A 71 3.63 3.83 -11.00
CA GLY A 71 2.29 3.44 -10.52
C GLY A 71 2.27 2.47 -9.35
N ILE A 72 3.39 1.79 -9.08
CA ILE A 72 3.40 0.68 -8.14
C ILE A 72 3.14 1.12 -6.68
N GLN A 73 3.67 2.26 -6.29
CA GLN A 73 3.49 2.81 -4.94
C GLN A 73 2.01 3.03 -4.63
N GLN A 74 1.30 3.68 -5.54
CA GLN A 74 -0.11 4.00 -5.37
C GLN A 74 -0.99 2.75 -5.49
N LEU A 75 -0.59 1.77 -6.31
CA LEU A 75 -1.35 0.54 -6.50
C LEU A 75 -1.50 -0.23 -5.19
N MET A 76 -0.39 -0.57 -4.53
CA MET A 76 -0.40 -1.37 -3.31
C MET A 76 -1.22 -0.70 -2.19
N ARG A 77 -1.06 0.61 -2.04
CA ARG A 77 -1.76 1.41 -1.04
C ARG A 77 -3.25 1.51 -1.34
N THR A 78 -3.62 1.86 -2.56
CA THR A 78 -5.04 2.00 -2.95
C THR A 78 -5.78 0.67 -2.86
N LEU A 79 -5.17 -0.43 -3.30
CA LEU A 79 -5.77 -1.76 -3.15
C LEU A 79 -6.09 -2.06 -1.68
N THR A 80 -5.16 -1.80 -0.78
CA THR A 80 -5.34 -2.06 0.64
C THR A 80 -6.40 -1.15 1.27
N GLU A 81 -6.33 0.15 1.00
CA GLU A 81 -7.27 1.14 1.58
C GLU A 81 -8.70 0.96 1.08
N ARG A 82 -8.88 0.46 -0.15
CA ARG A 82 -10.20 0.20 -0.74
C ARG A 82 -10.66 -1.26 -0.60
N GLY A 83 -10.11 -2.01 0.37
CA GLY A 83 -10.59 -3.34 0.76
C GLY A 83 -10.14 -4.49 -0.14
N ARG A 84 -9.17 -4.27 -1.05
CA ARG A 84 -8.56 -5.30 -1.87
C ARG A 84 -7.12 -5.62 -1.42
N GLY A 85 -6.92 -5.66 -0.11
CA GLY A 85 -5.67 -6.12 0.50
C GLY A 85 -5.29 -7.55 0.10
N ASP A 86 -6.27 -8.41 -0.19
CA ASP A 86 -6.08 -9.75 -0.78
C ASP A 86 -5.27 -9.70 -2.08
N LEU A 87 -5.64 -8.78 -2.97
CA LEU A 87 -4.93 -8.59 -4.24
C LEU A 87 -3.54 -7.97 -4.01
N ALA A 88 -3.41 -7.00 -3.11
CA ALA A 88 -2.12 -6.43 -2.75
C ALA A 88 -1.17 -7.51 -2.19
N LEU A 89 -1.65 -8.36 -1.28
CA LEU A 89 -0.87 -9.47 -0.74
C LEU A 89 -0.48 -10.48 -1.84
N ARG A 90 -1.37 -10.79 -2.76
CA ARG A 90 -1.06 -11.64 -3.91
C ARG A 90 0.04 -11.04 -4.76
N LEU A 91 -0.03 -9.74 -5.11
CA LEU A 91 1.00 -9.04 -5.88
C LEU A 91 2.37 -9.06 -5.16
N ALA A 92 2.37 -8.95 -3.83
CA ALA A 92 3.57 -8.99 -3.01
C ALA A 92 4.22 -10.38 -2.94
N THR A 93 3.43 -11.46 -3.02
CA THR A 93 3.88 -12.84 -2.75
C THR A 93 4.02 -13.73 -3.97
N ILE A 94 3.44 -13.34 -5.13
CA ILE A 94 3.58 -14.11 -6.37
C ILE A 94 5.04 -14.12 -6.83
N ASP A 95 5.48 -15.25 -7.40
CA ASP A 95 6.87 -15.47 -7.80
C ASP A 95 7.08 -15.70 -9.30
N SER A 96 5.99 -15.73 -10.07
CA SER A 96 6.04 -15.73 -11.52
C SER A 96 6.15 -14.30 -12.08
N TYR A 97 6.64 -14.17 -13.30
CA TYR A 97 6.84 -12.88 -13.99
C TYR A 97 5.50 -12.22 -14.35
N PRO A 98 5.39 -10.89 -14.18
CA PRO A 98 6.29 -9.97 -13.50
C PRO A 98 5.98 -9.84 -11.99
N SER A 99 7.01 -9.86 -11.14
CA SER A 99 6.84 -9.73 -9.69
C SER A 99 8.19 -9.53 -8.97
N TRP A 100 8.16 -9.10 -7.69
CA TRP A 100 9.33 -9.12 -6.81
C TRP A 100 9.85 -10.53 -6.54
N GLY A 101 8.94 -11.51 -6.40
CA GLY A 101 9.32 -12.92 -6.24
C GLY A 101 10.07 -13.46 -7.47
N TYR A 102 9.70 -13.05 -8.67
CA TYR A 102 10.45 -13.37 -9.90
C TYR A 102 11.88 -12.80 -9.84
N MET A 103 12.06 -11.55 -9.43
CA MET A 103 13.40 -10.97 -9.26
C MET A 103 14.24 -11.81 -8.31
N TYR A 104 13.69 -12.15 -7.12
CA TYR A 104 14.35 -12.98 -6.12
C TYR A 104 14.75 -14.35 -6.68
N ARG A 105 13.85 -15.07 -7.35
CA ARG A 105 14.12 -16.38 -7.95
C ARG A 105 15.18 -16.35 -9.05
N ASN A 106 15.33 -15.23 -9.71
CA ASN A 106 16.34 -15.03 -10.75
C ASN A 106 17.64 -14.38 -10.25
N GLY A 107 17.89 -14.45 -8.95
CA GLY A 107 19.17 -14.07 -8.35
C GLY A 107 19.35 -12.58 -8.09
N ALA A 108 18.26 -11.80 -8.04
CA ALA A 108 18.36 -10.41 -7.64
C ALA A 108 18.86 -10.31 -6.19
N THR A 109 19.93 -9.56 -5.98
CA THR A 109 20.46 -9.22 -4.65
C THR A 109 19.94 -7.88 -4.15
N THR A 110 19.31 -7.12 -5.02
CA THR A 110 18.60 -5.87 -4.76
C THR A 110 17.47 -5.71 -5.79
N ILE A 111 16.66 -4.66 -5.67
CA ILE A 111 15.56 -4.40 -6.60
C ILE A 111 16.08 -3.95 -7.96
N TRP A 112 15.64 -4.59 -9.02
CA TRP A 112 15.90 -4.15 -10.39
C TRP A 112 14.96 -3.02 -10.81
N GLU A 113 15.39 -2.23 -11.78
CA GLU A 113 14.58 -1.18 -12.38
C GLU A 113 13.41 -1.74 -13.20
N LEU A 114 13.70 -2.76 -13.99
CA LEU A 114 12.71 -3.46 -14.80
C LEU A 114 12.35 -4.82 -14.19
N TRP A 115 11.11 -5.24 -14.33
CA TRP A 115 10.66 -6.54 -13.82
C TRP A 115 11.43 -7.73 -14.39
N ASN A 116 11.97 -7.59 -15.61
CA ASN A 116 12.80 -8.58 -16.31
C ASN A 116 14.29 -8.20 -16.31
N GLY A 117 14.80 -7.60 -15.25
CA GLY A 117 16.18 -7.10 -15.20
C GLY A 117 17.27 -8.14 -15.51
N ASN A 118 16.98 -9.43 -15.32
CA ASN A 118 17.86 -10.53 -15.70
C ASN A 118 18.01 -10.75 -17.22
N THR A 119 17.06 -10.26 -18.02
CA THR A 119 17.03 -10.39 -19.48
C THR A 119 16.97 -9.07 -20.22
N ALA A 120 16.82 -7.97 -19.49
CA ALA A 120 16.78 -6.62 -20.04
C ALA A 120 18.16 -6.21 -20.58
N ASP A 121 18.17 -5.29 -21.54
CA ASP A 121 19.40 -4.66 -22.01
C ASP A 121 20.09 -3.95 -20.84
N PRO A 122 21.35 -4.28 -20.51
CA PRO A 122 22.08 -3.64 -19.40
C PRO A 122 22.22 -2.13 -19.52
N SER A 123 22.15 -1.57 -20.73
CA SER A 123 22.19 -0.13 -20.95
C SER A 123 20.86 0.57 -20.58
N MET A 124 19.79 -0.20 -20.47
CA MET A 124 18.43 0.28 -20.22
C MET A 124 17.87 -0.15 -18.86
N ASN A 125 18.67 -0.83 -18.05
CA ASN A 125 18.24 -1.38 -16.76
C ASN A 125 19.30 -1.23 -15.69
N SER A 126 18.92 -0.72 -14.53
CA SER A 126 19.74 -0.74 -13.32
C SER A 126 19.45 -2.01 -12.52
N GLY A 127 20.51 -2.72 -12.15
CA GLY A 127 20.44 -3.87 -11.24
C GLY A 127 20.27 -3.48 -9.76
N ASN A 128 20.31 -2.18 -9.44
CA ASN A 128 20.18 -1.64 -8.08
C ASN A 128 19.30 -0.39 -8.09
N HIS A 129 18.00 -0.56 -8.20
CA HIS A 129 17.01 0.52 -8.33
C HIS A 129 15.95 0.42 -7.23
N VAL A 130 16.40 0.56 -5.97
CA VAL A 130 15.54 0.35 -4.79
C VAL A 130 14.42 1.37 -4.65
N MET A 131 14.60 2.59 -5.15
CA MET A 131 13.56 3.59 -5.15
C MET A 131 12.41 3.16 -6.08
N LEU A 132 11.19 3.51 -5.74
CA LEU A 132 9.95 3.22 -6.43
C LEU A 132 9.52 1.74 -6.32
N LEU A 133 10.20 0.78 -6.94
CA LEU A 133 9.87 -0.64 -6.77
C LEU A 133 10.15 -1.17 -5.36
N GLY A 134 11.05 -0.52 -4.62
CA GLY A 134 11.30 -0.79 -3.20
C GLY A 134 10.17 -0.35 -2.26
N ASP A 135 9.13 0.30 -2.75
CA ASP A 135 7.95 0.70 -1.99
C ASP A 135 7.19 -0.48 -1.35
N LEU A 136 7.45 -1.71 -1.78
CA LEU A 136 6.94 -2.92 -1.13
C LEU A 136 7.25 -2.92 0.37
N ILE A 137 8.49 -2.60 0.77
CA ILE A 137 8.90 -2.53 2.18
C ILE A 137 8.10 -1.44 2.91
N LEU A 138 7.90 -0.28 2.28
CA LEU A 138 7.12 0.80 2.87
C LEU A 138 5.66 0.39 3.06
N TRP A 139 5.08 -0.34 2.09
CA TRP A 139 3.74 -0.92 2.21
C TRP A 139 3.66 -1.93 3.38
N GLU A 140 4.66 -2.79 3.55
CA GLU A 140 4.72 -3.73 4.68
C GLU A 140 4.74 -3.01 6.03
N TYR A 141 5.57 -1.95 6.17
CA TYR A 141 5.63 -1.17 7.41
C TYR A 141 4.36 -0.38 7.67
N GLU A 142 3.86 0.35 6.68
CA GLU A 142 2.75 1.28 6.84
C GLU A 142 1.38 0.60 6.87
N TYR A 143 1.23 -0.54 6.18
CA TYR A 143 -0.07 -1.21 6.07
C TYR A 143 -0.12 -2.53 6.81
N LEU A 144 0.85 -3.42 6.66
CA LEU A 144 0.83 -4.67 7.41
C LEU A 144 1.21 -4.44 8.87
N GLY A 145 2.30 -3.73 9.11
CA GLY A 145 2.70 -3.30 10.45
C GLY A 145 1.87 -2.16 11.00
N GLY A 146 1.35 -1.31 10.12
CA GLY A 146 0.54 -0.14 10.46
C GLY A 146 1.33 1.02 11.05
N ILE A 147 2.66 1.05 10.94
CA ILE A 147 3.53 2.05 11.55
C ILE A 147 3.72 3.22 10.60
N ARG A 148 3.19 4.41 10.95
CA ARG A 148 3.38 5.66 10.20
C ARG A 148 3.78 6.80 11.12
N ALA A 149 4.65 7.70 10.64
CA ALA A 149 4.90 8.97 11.30
C ALA A 149 3.75 9.94 11.04
N LEU A 150 3.15 10.49 12.09
CA LEU A 150 2.22 11.62 12.00
C LEU A 150 2.94 12.95 12.14
N GLU A 151 4.08 12.95 12.84
CA GLU A 151 4.94 14.10 13.00
C GLU A 151 6.41 13.72 12.75
N PRO A 152 7.26 14.67 12.36
CA PRO A 152 8.68 14.43 12.12
C PRO A 152 9.36 13.71 13.29
N GLY A 153 10.27 12.80 12.98
CA GLY A 153 11.00 12.03 14.00
C GLY A 153 10.18 11.00 14.75
N TYR A 154 8.93 10.73 14.31
CA TYR A 154 7.98 9.85 15.03
C TYR A 154 7.64 10.35 16.45
N SER A 155 7.61 11.67 16.67
CA SER A 155 7.15 12.25 17.93
C SER A 155 5.67 11.95 18.18
N LYS A 156 4.90 11.85 17.11
CA LYS A 156 3.54 11.30 17.08
C LYS A 156 3.46 10.21 16.02
N ILE A 157 2.90 9.05 16.40
CA ILE A 157 2.84 7.84 15.57
C ILE A 157 1.39 7.53 15.24
N GLN A 158 1.13 7.02 14.04
CA GLN A 158 -0.07 6.24 13.78
C GLN A 158 0.29 4.75 13.84
N LEU A 159 -0.52 3.98 14.56
CA LEU A 159 -0.52 2.52 14.51
C LEU A 159 -1.88 2.09 13.96
N LYS A 160 -1.90 1.64 12.69
CA LYS A 160 -3.11 1.25 11.96
C LYS A 160 -2.81 0.09 11.02
N PRO A 161 -2.76 -1.15 11.54
CA PRO A 161 -2.58 -2.31 10.68
C PRO A 161 -3.83 -2.60 9.86
N TYR A 162 -3.64 -3.21 8.70
CA TYR A 162 -4.71 -3.72 7.84
C TYR A 162 -4.62 -5.25 7.85
N PRO A 163 -5.38 -5.95 8.71
CA PRO A 163 -5.45 -7.41 8.68
C PRO A 163 -6.00 -7.87 7.33
N ILE A 164 -5.21 -8.67 6.64
CA ILE A 164 -5.56 -9.18 5.31
C ILE A 164 -5.90 -10.67 5.45
N LYS A 165 -7.01 -11.10 4.85
CA LYS A 165 -7.40 -12.51 4.86
C LYS A 165 -6.30 -13.38 4.24
N GLY A 166 -5.88 -14.42 4.97
CA GLY A 166 -4.78 -15.31 4.59
C GLY A 166 -3.43 -14.93 5.22
N LEU A 167 -3.35 -13.80 5.92
CA LEU A 167 -2.19 -13.41 6.71
C LEU A 167 -2.52 -13.58 8.20
N GLU A 168 -1.85 -14.56 8.84
CA GLU A 168 -2.17 -14.95 10.21
C GLU A 168 -1.50 -14.07 11.26
N TYR A 169 -0.33 -13.54 10.97
CA TYR A 169 0.42 -12.66 11.88
C TYR A 169 1.37 -11.70 11.16
N VAL A 170 1.71 -10.62 11.84
CA VAL A 170 2.79 -9.70 11.44
C VAL A 170 3.62 -9.34 12.67
N ASN A 171 4.93 -9.37 12.51
CA ASN A 171 5.89 -8.86 13.48
C ASN A 171 6.68 -7.73 12.84
N CYS A 172 6.32 -6.50 13.17
CA CYS A 172 6.94 -5.30 12.63
C CYS A 172 7.59 -4.49 13.74
N SER A 173 8.78 -3.96 13.48
CA SER A 173 9.46 -3.06 14.41
C SER A 173 10.27 -2.01 13.66
N TYR A 174 10.30 -0.80 14.20
CA TYR A 174 11.06 0.31 13.65
C TYR A 174 11.81 1.06 14.74
N LYS A 175 13.11 1.27 14.57
CA LYS A 175 13.94 2.03 15.49
C LYS A 175 13.95 3.50 15.09
N SER A 176 13.07 4.30 15.71
CA SER A 176 13.02 5.74 15.51
C SER A 176 14.08 6.47 16.33
N VAL A 177 14.19 7.79 16.14
CA VAL A 177 15.07 8.63 16.96
C VAL A 177 14.65 8.68 18.45
N SER A 178 13.37 8.43 18.75
CA SER A 178 12.83 8.36 20.11
C SER A 178 12.92 6.95 20.73
N GLY A 179 13.26 5.94 19.95
CA GLY A 179 13.39 4.56 20.42
C GLY A 179 12.64 3.55 19.54
N LEU A 180 12.46 2.35 20.10
CA LEU A 180 11.86 1.23 19.41
C LEU A 180 10.33 1.37 19.37
N ILE A 181 9.76 1.28 18.16
CA ILE A 181 8.33 1.12 17.91
C ILE A 181 8.10 -0.34 17.53
N GLU A 182 7.14 -1.02 18.15
CA GLU A 182 6.74 -2.36 17.76
C GLU A 182 5.24 -2.43 17.48
N SER A 183 4.90 -3.19 16.46
CA SER A 183 3.53 -3.57 16.12
C SER A 183 3.53 -5.06 15.77
N ARG A 184 3.03 -5.89 16.67
CA ARG A 184 2.99 -7.34 16.53
C ARG A 184 1.58 -7.84 16.73
N TRP A 185 0.96 -8.29 15.67
CA TRP A 185 -0.40 -8.79 15.73
C TRP A 185 -0.52 -10.22 15.19
N LYS A 186 -1.56 -10.90 15.63
CA LYS A 186 -1.98 -12.20 15.09
C LYS A 186 -3.50 -12.30 15.04
N VAL A 187 -3.97 -13.15 14.16
CA VAL A 187 -5.39 -13.49 13.98
C VAL A 187 -5.56 -14.98 14.26
N SER A 188 -6.51 -15.33 15.11
CA SER A 188 -6.90 -16.72 15.40
C SER A 188 -8.42 -16.82 15.31
N GLY A 189 -8.92 -17.43 14.23
CA GLY A 189 -10.34 -17.34 13.88
C GLY A 189 -10.73 -15.89 13.63
N ASN A 190 -11.68 -15.37 14.40
CA ASN A 190 -12.11 -13.97 14.35
C ASN A 190 -11.43 -13.09 15.40
N GLN A 191 -10.57 -13.67 16.25
CA GLN A 191 -9.89 -12.92 17.29
C GLN A 191 -8.61 -12.29 16.76
N PHE A 192 -8.50 -10.98 16.91
CA PHE A 192 -7.30 -10.18 16.64
C PHE A 192 -6.62 -9.84 17.96
N GLU A 193 -5.35 -10.20 18.10
CA GLU A 193 -4.49 -9.84 19.24
C GLU A 193 -3.36 -8.96 18.76
N TRP A 194 -3.07 -7.89 19.48
CA TRP A 194 -2.09 -6.90 19.08
C TRP A 194 -1.24 -6.40 20.25
N ASN A 195 0.06 -6.62 20.16
CA ASN A 195 1.05 -6.10 21.10
C ASN A 195 1.79 -4.93 20.44
N ILE A 196 1.80 -3.78 21.10
CA ILE A 196 2.48 -2.57 20.64
C ILE A 196 3.47 -2.05 21.66
N VAL A 197 4.55 -1.46 21.18
CA VAL A 197 5.51 -0.71 21.99
C VAL A 197 5.62 0.69 21.44
N ILE A 198 5.39 1.67 22.30
CA ILE A 198 5.49 3.12 22.01
C ILE A 198 6.68 3.67 22.79
N PRO A 199 7.67 4.28 22.13
CA PRO A 199 8.87 4.77 22.80
C PRO A 199 8.59 5.94 23.78
N ALA A 200 9.54 6.22 24.64
CA ALA A 200 9.44 7.33 25.59
C ALA A 200 9.25 8.68 24.87
N ASN A 201 8.53 9.60 25.51
CA ASN A 201 8.22 10.93 24.97
C ASN A 201 7.48 10.92 23.63
N THR A 202 6.75 9.86 23.34
CA THR A 202 6.00 9.67 22.10
C THR A 202 4.54 9.35 22.43
N THR A 203 3.64 9.78 21.57
CA THR A 203 2.22 9.37 21.59
C THR A 203 1.85 8.64 20.32
N ALA A 204 0.86 7.73 20.40
CA ALA A 204 0.36 7.02 19.23
C ALA A 204 -1.15 7.13 19.10
N GLU A 205 -1.62 7.43 17.90
CA GLU A 205 -2.98 7.19 17.48
C GLU A 205 -3.10 5.73 17.03
N VAL A 206 -3.78 4.93 17.83
CA VAL A 206 -3.95 3.49 17.62
C VAL A 206 -5.33 3.24 17.05
N TRP A 207 -5.36 2.59 15.90
CA TRP A 207 -6.57 2.21 15.19
C TRP A 207 -6.74 0.69 15.29
N LEU A 208 -7.48 0.25 16.30
CA LEU A 208 -7.73 -1.17 16.54
C LEU A 208 -8.75 -1.69 15.51
N PRO A 209 -8.39 -2.70 14.69
CA PRO A 209 -9.32 -3.31 13.76
C PRO A 209 -10.46 -4.00 14.52
N THR A 210 -11.69 -3.85 14.04
CA THR A 210 -12.90 -4.51 14.60
C THR A 210 -13.78 -5.03 13.48
N SER A 211 -14.82 -5.78 13.81
CA SER A 211 -15.82 -6.24 12.83
C SER A 211 -16.59 -5.09 12.15
N ASN A 212 -16.59 -3.89 12.76
CA ASN A 212 -17.28 -2.71 12.26
C ASN A 212 -16.31 -1.64 11.70
N GLY A 213 -15.07 -2.02 11.39
CA GLY A 213 -14.04 -1.10 10.92
C GLY A 213 -12.96 -0.87 11.97
N TYR A 214 -12.70 0.35 12.38
CA TYR A 214 -11.63 0.67 13.32
C TYR A 214 -12.14 1.47 14.52
N GLU A 215 -11.66 1.12 15.71
CA GLU A 215 -11.77 1.95 16.91
C GLU A 215 -10.48 2.74 17.10
N LYS A 216 -10.59 4.08 17.15
CA LYS A 216 -9.45 4.98 17.35
C LYS A 216 -9.27 5.34 18.82
N GLN A 217 -8.07 5.13 19.34
CA GLN A 217 -7.68 5.53 20.70
C GLN A 217 -6.29 6.18 20.67
N THR A 218 -5.96 6.97 21.68
CA THR A 218 -4.62 7.56 21.86
C THR A 218 -3.92 6.91 23.04
N PHE A 219 -2.69 6.47 22.83
CA PHE A 219 -1.84 5.87 23.85
C PHE A 219 -0.56 6.67 24.04
N GLY A 220 -0.11 6.76 25.30
CA GLY A 220 1.23 7.23 25.64
C GLY A 220 2.29 6.14 25.50
N SER A 221 3.52 6.48 25.86
CA SER A 221 4.66 5.55 25.86
C SER A 221 4.41 4.33 26.74
N GLY A 222 4.96 3.19 26.33
CA GLY A 222 4.84 1.92 27.05
C GLY A 222 4.55 0.74 26.17
N LYS A 223 4.29 -0.40 26.82
CA LYS A 223 3.82 -1.63 26.18
C LYS A 223 2.32 -1.76 26.40
N HIS A 224 1.59 -2.02 25.33
CA HIS A 224 0.14 -2.20 25.40
C HIS A 224 -0.25 -3.48 24.69
N HIS A 225 -1.30 -4.15 25.22
CA HIS A 225 -1.89 -5.34 24.65
C HIS A 225 -3.36 -5.06 24.38
N LEU A 226 -3.77 -5.29 23.14
CA LEU A 226 -5.11 -4.99 22.64
C LEU A 226 -5.71 -6.25 22.01
N THR A 227 -7.00 -6.42 22.16
CA THR A 227 -7.74 -7.51 21.54
C THR A 227 -9.06 -7.00 20.96
N SER A 228 -9.50 -7.60 19.86
CA SER A 228 -10.79 -7.33 19.26
C SER A 228 -11.29 -8.52 18.46
N ASN A 229 -12.53 -8.46 18.01
CA ASN A 229 -13.06 -9.38 17.01
C ASN A 229 -13.08 -8.69 15.65
N ILE A 230 -12.59 -9.38 14.63
CA ILE A 230 -12.63 -8.97 13.23
C ILE A 230 -13.46 -9.99 12.42
N ASN A 231 -13.92 -9.59 11.21
CA ASN A 231 -14.70 -10.46 10.32
C ASN A 231 -13.82 -11.41 9.48
#